data_d3b4f85a07237343fcb02a20a212afdd
#
_entry.id   d3b4f85a07237343fcb02a20a212afdd
#
_cell.length_a   1.000
_cell.length_b   1.000
_cell.length_c   1.000
_cell.angle_alpha   90.00
_cell.angle_beta   90.00
_cell.angle_gamma   90.00
#
_symmetry.space_group_name_H-M   'P 1'
#
loop_
_entity.id
_entity.type
_entity.pdbx_description
1 polymer ?
#
loop_
_entity_poly.entity_id
_entity_poly.type
_entity_poly.pdbx_seq_one_letter_code
_entity_poly.pdbx_strand_id
1 'polypeptide(L)'
;MFDLCNFSGEMSIVTALSAAQNSTKDEAREETMRTQVAIIGSGPSGLLLGQLLTEAGIDNVILDRVGKDYILGRVRAGVLEEGTVWLMDKAQSATRLHAEGLPHDGFSLAFDGRDHRIDLHGLTGGKCVMIYGQTELTRDLMARREQSGGLTIYDAANVCPHEFDGAAPYLTYEKDGVAHRIDCDFIAGCDGFHGVSRKSVPEKAIRCFEKVYPFGWLGLLADAPPVNHELIYANHPRGFALCSMRSMTRSRYYIQCPLEEKIENWSDDRFWDELRRRLPAHHAEALITAPSFEKSIAPLRSFVAEPMRFGRLFLVGDAAHIVPPTGAKGLNLAASDVHYLFSGLAEHYHDRSNAGLDAYSAHALARVWKAVRFSWWMTTMMHRFPDTGDFDQKIQEAELDYLTHSRAASTALAENYVGLPF
;
A
#
# COMPACT_ATOMS: atom_id res chain seq x y z
N MET A 1 -38.78 -75.52 -2.52
CA MET A 1 -40.00 -75.83 -1.80
C MET A 1 -40.94 -74.70 -2.06
N PHE A 2 -41.81 -74.91 -3.04
CA PHE A 2 -43.21 -74.42 -3.18
C PHE A 2 -43.49 -72.95 -2.96
N ASP A 3 -44.31 -72.23 -3.71
CA ASP A 3 -45.05 -72.49 -4.97
C ASP A 3 -45.60 -71.19 -5.46
N LEU A 4 -45.64 -71.03 -6.73
CA LEU A 4 -46.59 -70.47 -7.65
C LEU A 4 -47.96 -70.05 -7.09
N CYS A 5 -48.47 -68.82 -7.52
CA CYS A 5 -49.72 -68.81 -8.28
C CYS A 5 -50.01 -67.47 -8.92
N ASN A 6 -50.13 -67.48 -10.20
CA ASN A 6 -50.84 -66.63 -11.14
C ASN A 6 -52.22 -66.14 -10.67
N PHE A 7 -52.63 -64.92 -11.09
CA PHE A 7 -53.86 -64.85 -11.94
C PHE A 7 -53.88 -63.45 -12.69
N SER A 8 -54.30 -63.63 -13.89
CA SER A 8 -54.52 -62.69 -15.00
C SER A 8 -55.65 -61.71 -14.76
N GLY A 9 -55.64 -60.58 -15.46
CA GLY A 9 -56.88 -59.96 -15.95
C GLY A 9 -56.87 -58.50 -16.14
N GLU A 10 -56.92 -58.14 -17.39
CA GLU A 10 -57.67 -57.05 -18.04
C GLU A 10 -57.04 -55.67 -18.21
N MET A 11 -56.90 -55.36 -19.45
CA MET A 11 -56.59 -54.13 -20.17
C MET A 11 -57.66 -53.08 -19.96
N SER A 12 -57.26 -51.86 -19.60
CA SER A 12 -58.02 -50.66 -19.90
C SER A 12 -57.11 -49.52 -20.29
N ILE A 13 -57.32 -49.09 -21.52
CA ILE A 13 -56.65 -47.94 -22.15
C ILE A 13 -57.21 -46.67 -21.53
N VAL A 14 -56.40 -45.91 -20.84
CA VAL A 14 -56.68 -44.48 -20.53
C VAL A 14 -55.50 -43.65 -20.95
N THR A 15 -55.78 -42.77 -21.83
CA THR A 15 -55.00 -41.78 -22.56
C THR A 15 -53.93 -41.09 -21.73
N ALA A 16 -52.70 -41.16 -22.16
CA ALA A 16 -51.60 -40.37 -21.68
C ALA A 16 -51.74 -38.90 -22.10
N LEU A 17 -51.94 -38.02 -21.14
CA LEU A 17 -51.62 -36.59 -21.27
C LEU A 17 -50.22 -36.34 -20.69
N SER A 18 -49.26 -36.26 -21.58
CA SER A 18 -47.92 -35.82 -21.33
C SER A 18 -47.93 -34.34 -20.92
N ALA A 19 -47.84 -34.08 -19.63
CA ALA A 19 -47.43 -32.74 -19.15
C ALA A 19 -45.91 -32.68 -19.22
N ALA A 20 -45.40 -32.14 -20.30
CA ALA A 20 -44.00 -31.70 -20.36
C ALA A 20 -43.83 -30.57 -19.32
N GLN A 21 -43.29 -30.91 -18.19
CA GLN A 21 -42.72 -29.91 -17.28
C GLN A 21 -41.48 -29.33 -17.95
N ASN A 22 -41.66 -28.21 -18.66
CA ASN A 22 -40.58 -27.29 -18.95
C ASN A 22 -40.07 -26.73 -17.62
N SER A 23 -39.00 -27.34 -17.07
CA SER A 23 -38.16 -26.69 -16.11
C SER A 23 -37.39 -25.61 -16.87
N THR A 24 -37.93 -24.42 -16.95
CA THR A 24 -37.16 -23.23 -17.22
C THR A 24 -36.17 -23.11 -16.05
N LYS A 25 -34.94 -23.59 -16.26
CA LYS A 25 -33.79 -23.07 -15.54
C LYS A 25 -33.79 -21.58 -15.87
N ASP A 26 -34.18 -20.74 -14.91
CA ASP A 26 -33.76 -19.36 -14.88
C ASP A 26 -32.22 -19.39 -14.85
N GLU A 27 -31.60 -19.34 -16.04
CA GLU A 27 -30.24 -18.91 -16.19
C GLU A 27 -30.25 -17.45 -15.70
N ALA A 28 -29.81 -17.23 -14.47
CA ALA A 28 -29.55 -15.92 -13.95
C ALA A 28 -28.66 -15.24 -15.00
N ARG A 29 -29.20 -14.25 -15.69
CA ARG A 29 -28.47 -13.50 -16.72
C ARG A 29 -27.32 -12.84 -15.99
N GLU A 30 -26.12 -13.34 -16.21
CA GLU A 30 -24.86 -12.76 -15.74
C GLU A 30 -24.83 -11.33 -16.27
N GLU A 31 -24.93 -10.36 -15.38
CA GLU A 31 -24.87 -8.95 -15.76
C GLU A 31 -23.43 -8.64 -16.20
N THR A 32 -23.20 -8.60 -17.50
CA THR A 32 -21.88 -8.38 -18.08
C THR A 32 -21.67 -6.89 -18.32
N MET A 33 -20.66 -6.34 -17.66
CA MET A 33 -20.13 -4.98 -17.86
C MET A 33 -18.89 -5.02 -18.73
N ARG A 34 -18.58 -3.93 -19.45
CA ARG A 34 -17.33 -3.77 -20.15
C ARG A 34 -16.63 -2.46 -19.75
N THR A 35 -15.31 -2.51 -19.61
CA THR A 35 -14.44 -1.35 -19.37
C THR A 35 -13.12 -1.51 -20.13
N GLN A 36 -12.32 -0.46 -20.25
CA GLN A 36 -10.97 -0.55 -20.80
C GLN A 36 -9.99 -1.10 -19.73
N VAL A 37 -10.05 -0.56 -18.51
CA VAL A 37 -9.16 -0.99 -17.42
C VAL A 37 -9.99 -1.38 -16.18
N ALA A 38 -9.86 -2.63 -15.76
CA ALA A 38 -10.44 -3.11 -14.50
C ALA A 38 -9.38 -3.04 -13.40
N ILE A 39 -9.68 -2.38 -12.28
CA ILE A 39 -8.75 -2.15 -11.17
C ILE A 39 -9.26 -2.93 -9.95
N ILE A 40 -8.41 -3.77 -9.37
CA ILE A 40 -8.72 -4.52 -8.16
C ILE A 40 -8.07 -3.82 -6.97
N GLY A 41 -8.88 -3.29 -6.04
CA GLY A 41 -8.45 -2.57 -4.85
C GLY A 41 -8.65 -1.05 -4.97
N SER A 42 -9.37 -0.47 -4.00
CA SER A 42 -9.61 0.97 -3.87
C SER A 42 -8.75 1.61 -2.76
N GLY A 43 -7.55 1.06 -2.56
CA GLY A 43 -6.50 1.73 -1.80
C GLY A 43 -5.92 2.92 -2.58
N PRO A 44 -4.94 3.63 -2.01
CA PRO A 44 -4.35 4.82 -2.65
C PRO A 44 -3.90 4.61 -4.09
N SER A 45 -3.25 3.47 -4.40
CA SER A 45 -2.76 3.19 -5.75
C SER A 45 -3.89 2.97 -6.75
N GLY A 46 -4.92 2.18 -6.39
CA GLY A 46 -6.05 1.94 -7.30
C GLY A 46 -6.90 3.17 -7.53
N LEU A 47 -7.15 3.97 -6.48
CA LEU A 47 -7.87 5.23 -6.60
C LEU A 47 -7.09 6.26 -7.43
N LEU A 48 -5.77 6.39 -7.20
CA LEU A 48 -4.93 7.31 -7.96
C LEU A 48 -4.87 6.90 -9.44
N LEU A 49 -4.65 5.61 -9.74
CA LEU A 49 -4.67 5.11 -11.10
C LEU A 49 -6.02 5.36 -11.77
N GLY A 50 -7.11 4.96 -11.11
CA GLY A 50 -8.45 5.14 -11.65
C GLY A 50 -8.81 6.60 -11.91
N GLN A 51 -8.40 7.52 -11.03
CA GLN A 51 -8.65 8.94 -11.25
C GLN A 51 -7.80 9.52 -12.40
N LEU A 52 -6.53 9.16 -12.49
CA LEU A 52 -5.68 9.57 -13.62
C LEU A 52 -6.22 9.05 -14.97
N LEU A 53 -6.70 7.82 -15.02
CA LEU A 53 -7.34 7.25 -16.21
C LEU A 53 -8.62 8.00 -16.57
N THR A 54 -9.45 8.35 -15.58
CA THR A 54 -10.66 9.14 -15.79
C THR A 54 -10.35 10.53 -16.36
N GLU A 55 -9.35 11.22 -15.82
CA GLU A 55 -8.90 12.54 -16.34
C GLU A 55 -8.33 12.43 -17.77
N ALA A 56 -7.81 11.27 -18.15
CA ALA A 56 -7.32 10.98 -19.51
C ALA A 56 -8.42 10.46 -20.46
N GLY A 57 -9.68 10.35 -20.03
CA GLY A 57 -10.77 9.83 -20.84
C GLY A 57 -10.67 8.33 -21.14
N ILE A 58 -10.01 7.56 -20.26
CA ILE A 58 -9.88 6.11 -20.36
C ILE A 58 -10.87 5.45 -19.40
N ASP A 59 -11.78 4.63 -19.92
CA ASP A 59 -12.82 3.96 -19.15
C ASP A 59 -12.21 2.99 -18.13
N ASN A 60 -12.63 3.12 -16.87
CA ASN A 60 -12.11 2.27 -15.81
C ASN A 60 -13.13 2.03 -14.70
N VAL A 61 -13.04 0.85 -14.10
CA VAL A 61 -13.86 0.44 -12.95
C VAL A 61 -12.94 -0.06 -11.85
N ILE A 62 -13.20 0.39 -10.63
CA ILE A 62 -12.49 -0.10 -9.43
C ILE A 62 -13.40 -1.05 -8.66
N LEU A 63 -12.89 -2.20 -8.24
CA LEU A 63 -13.56 -3.13 -7.33
C LEU A 63 -12.81 -3.19 -6.00
N ASP A 64 -13.55 -3.19 -4.90
CA ASP A 64 -12.97 -3.49 -3.58
C ASP A 64 -13.86 -4.46 -2.80
N ARG A 65 -13.22 -5.38 -2.08
CA ARG A 65 -13.91 -6.38 -1.26
C ARG A 65 -14.55 -5.83 0.02
N VAL A 66 -14.22 -4.59 0.39
CA VAL A 66 -14.70 -3.93 1.60
C VAL A 66 -15.33 -2.58 1.27
N GLY A 67 -16.16 -2.09 2.18
CA GLY A 67 -16.83 -0.80 2.05
C GLY A 67 -15.90 0.40 2.26
N LYS A 68 -16.33 1.57 1.81
CA LYS A 68 -15.62 2.86 1.88
C LYS A 68 -15.16 3.21 3.29
N ASP A 69 -16.03 3.03 4.29
CA ASP A 69 -15.73 3.40 5.68
C ASP A 69 -14.61 2.55 6.28
N TYR A 70 -14.57 1.26 5.94
CA TYR A 70 -13.47 0.39 6.37
C TYR A 70 -12.12 0.86 5.83
N ILE A 71 -12.07 1.28 4.57
CA ILE A 71 -10.84 1.76 3.92
C ILE A 71 -10.35 3.04 4.59
N LEU A 72 -11.25 3.99 4.85
CA LEU A 72 -10.95 5.25 5.51
C LEU A 72 -10.64 5.09 7.01
N GLY A 73 -11.11 4.02 7.63
CA GLY A 73 -10.79 3.68 9.03
C GLY A 73 -9.35 3.19 9.25
N ARG A 74 -8.61 2.87 8.18
CA ARG A 74 -7.23 2.37 8.29
C ARG A 74 -6.22 3.51 8.36
N VAL A 75 -5.70 3.76 9.55
CA VAL A 75 -4.66 4.78 9.74
C VAL A 75 -3.30 4.27 9.29
N ARG A 76 -2.65 4.99 8.39
CA ARG A 76 -1.31 4.70 7.88
C ARG A 76 -0.45 5.96 7.85
N ALA A 77 0.87 5.78 7.62
CA ALA A 77 1.81 6.90 7.48
C ALA A 77 1.46 7.76 6.25
N GLY A 78 1.96 9.00 6.25
CA GLY A 78 1.75 9.93 5.17
C GLY A 78 2.95 10.86 5.07
N VAL A 79 4.04 10.38 4.48
CA VAL A 79 5.19 11.19 4.04
C VAL A 79 5.21 11.09 2.52
N LEU A 80 4.90 12.17 1.83
CA LEU A 80 4.80 12.20 0.38
C LEU A 80 6.05 12.81 -0.23
N GLU A 81 6.59 12.15 -1.25
CA GLU A 81 7.61 12.70 -2.14
C GLU A 81 6.96 13.67 -3.14
N GLU A 82 7.73 14.58 -3.72
CA GLU A 82 7.26 15.53 -4.73
C GLU A 82 6.55 14.84 -5.91
N GLY A 83 7.05 13.67 -6.35
CA GLY A 83 6.42 12.91 -7.43
C GLY A 83 5.00 12.44 -7.08
N THR A 84 4.76 12.07 -5.82
CA THR A 84 3.40 11.71 -5.36
C THR A 84 2.49 12.93 -5.32
N VAL A 85 2.98 14.07 -4.82
CA VAL A 85 2.23 15.34 -4.81
C VAL A 85 1.86 15.75 -6.23
N TRP A 86 2.82 15.69 -7.16
CA TRP A 86 2.57 15.98 -8.57
C TRP A 86 1.53 15.04 -9.23
N LEU A 87 1.50 13.76 -8.88
CA LEU A 87 0.45 12.85 -9.34
C LEU A 87 -0.93 13.19 -8.77
N MET A 88 -0.99 13.64 -7.51
CA MET A 88 -2.23 14.13 -6.90
C MET A 88 -2.74 15.39 -7.60
N ASP A 89 -1.84 16.30 -8.02
CA ASP A 89 -2.19 17.46 -8.84
C ASP A 89 -2.76 17.04 -10.20
N LYS A 90 -2.10 16.12 -10.89
CA LYS A 90 -2.59 15.55 -12.16
C LYS A 90 -3.96 14.86 -12.01
N ALA A 91 -4.20 14.19 -10.90
CA ALA A 91 -5.49 13.58 -10.57
C ALA A 91 -6.54 14.60 -10.09
N GLN A 92 -6.21 15.91 -10.09
CA GLN A 92 -7.06 17.00 -9.57
C GLN A 92 -7.57 16.76 -8.15
N SER A 93 -6.74 16.13 -7.29
CA SER A 93 -7.09 15.71 -5.93
C SER A 93 -6.19 16.34 -4.86
N ALA A 94 -5.41 17.39 -5.20
CA ALA A 94 -4.40 17.96 -4.30
C ALA A 94 -4.84 19.24 -3.56
N THR A 95 -6.06 19.72 -3.72
CA THR A 95 -6.51 21.01 -3.13
C THR A 95 -6.35 21.03 -1.61
N ARG A 96 -6.83 20.02 -0.89
CA ARG A 96 -6.67 19.91 0.56
C ARG A 96 -5.22 19.59 0.95
N LEU A 97 -4.53 18.78 0.15
CA LEU A 97 -3.12 18.46 0.36
C LEU A 97 -2.26 19.73 0.39
N HIS A 98 -2.47 20.67 -0.53
CA HIS A 98 -1.77 21.96 -0.54
C HIS A 98 -2.20 22.90 0.59
N ALA A 99 -3.45 22.84 1.03
CA ALA A 99 -3.97 23.68 2.10
C ALA A 99 -3.61 23.20 3.51
N GLU A 100 -3.56 21.90 3.73
CA GLU A 100 -3.46 21.26 5.05
C GLU A 100 -2.16 20.47 5.25
N GLY A 101 -1.46 20.12 4.16
CA GLY A 101 -0.20 19.38 4.20
C GLY A 101 0.90 20.20 4.87
N LEU A 102 1.81 19.52 5.54
CA LEU A 102 2.90 20.14 6.28
C LEU A 102 4.23 19.85 5.57
N PRO A 103 4.85 20.82 4.90
CA PRO A 103 6.16 20.61 4.28
C PRO A 103 7.23 20.44 5.35
N HIS A 104 8.09 19.44 5.19
CA HIS A 104 9.27 19.23 6.01
C HIS A 104 10.52 19.41 5.16
N ASP A 105 11.28 20.44 5.48
CA ASP A 105 12.55 20.77 4.82
C ASP A 105 13.71 19.93 5.34
N GLY A 106 13.47 19.11 6.36
CA GLY A 106 14.46 18.25 6.98
C GLY A 106 13.85 17.18 7.88
N PHE A 107 14.74 16.44 8.54
CA PHE A 107 14.43 15.53 9.64
C PHE A 107 15.66 15.37 10.53
N SER A 108 15.46 14.92 11.79
CA SER A 108 16.58 14.70 12.72
C SER A 108 16.96 13.23 12.80
N LEU A 109 18.28 12.97 12.83
CA LEU A 109 18.88 11.71 13.25
C LEU A 109 19.37 11.88 14.70
N ALA A 110 18.76 11.15 15.64
CA ALA A 110 19.12 11.18 17.04
C ALA A 110 19.91 9.92 17.40
N PHE A 111 21.11 10.07 17.92
CA PHE A 111 22.00 8.99 18.37
C PHE A 111 23.02 9.52 19.38
N ASP A 112 23.52 8.66 20.23
CA ASP A 112 24.50 9.03 21.26
C ASP A 112 24.09 10.27 22.10
N GLY A 113 22.80 10.35 22.44
CA GLY A 113 22.21 11.45 23.24
C GLY A 113 22.09 12.81 22.53
N ARG A 114 22.47 12.91 21.27
CA ARG A 114 22.43 14.11 20.43
C ARG A 114 21.47 13.91 19.27
N ASP A 115 21.02 15.01 18.64
CA ASP A 115 20.33 14.98 17.37
C ASP A 115 21.02 15.87 16.34
N HIS A 116 20.96 15.43 15.08
CA HIS A 116 21.52 16.10 13.93
C HIS A 116 20.44 16.27 12.87
N ARG A 117 20.15 17.51 12.51
CA ARG A 117 19.19 17.79 11.45
C ARG A 117 19.82 17.58 10.07
N ILE A 118 19.18 16.76 9.26
CA ILE A 118 19.48 16.60 7.83
C ILE A 118 18.62 17.62 7.07
N ASP A 119 19.28 18.60 6.46
CA ASP A 119 18.66 19.66 5.67
C ASP A 119 18.31 19.14 4.26
N LEU A 120 17.10 18.61 4.10
CA LEU A 120 16.65 18.10 2.79
C LEU A 120 16.65 19.20 1.75
N HIS A 121 16.05 20.36 2.07
CA HIS A 121 15.92 21.49 1.16
C HIS A 121 17.28 22.00 0.66
N GLY A 122 18.21 22.26 1.58
CA GLY A 122 19.53 22.77 1.24
C GLY A 122 20.43 21.77 0.52
N LEU A 123 20.26 20.46 0.79
CA LEU A 123 21.07 19.39 0.18
C LEU A 123 20.57 18.94 -1.20
N THR A 124 19.30 19.16 -1.52
CA THR A 124 18.66 18.63 -2.75
C THR A 124 18.23 19.73 -3.73
N GLY A 125 18.63 20.96 -3.50
CA GLY A 125 18.30 22.08 -4.39
C GLY A 125 16.84 22.54 -4.28
N GLY A 126 16.29 22.51 -3.07
CA GLY A 126 14.97 23.06 -2.76
C GLY A 126 13.86 22.03 -2.57
N LYS A 127 14.17 20.73 -2.60
CA LYS A 127 13.16 19.67 -2.41
C LYS A 127 12.85 19.43 -0.94
N CYS A 128 11.60 19.12 -0.67
CA CYS A 128 11.10 18.74 0.65
C CYS A 128 10.23 17.47 0.58
N VAL A 129 9.77 17.00 1.73
CA VAL A 129 8.69 16.00 1.79
C VAL A 129 7.45 16.65 2.38
N MET A 130 6.28 16.16 1.97
CA MET A 130 5.00 16.66 2.45
C MET A 130 4.39 15.67 3.43
N ILE A 131 4.12 16.10 4.66
CA ILE A 131 3.37 15.30 5.62
C ILE A 131 1.89 15.51 5.36
N TYR A 132 1.25 14.46 4.85
CA TYR A 132 -0.19 14.41 4.62
C TYR A 132 -0.66 12.98 4.81
N GLY A 133 -1.59 12.76 5.75
CA GLY A 133 -2.00 11.41 6.13
C GLY A 133 -2.52 10.61 4.94
N GLN A 134 -2.12 9.35 4.80
CA GLN A 134 -2.61 8.47 3.74
C GLN A 134 -4.14 8.37 3.73
N THR A 135 -4.79 8.43 4.88
CA THR A 135 -6.26 8.43 5.00
C THR A 135 -6.86 9.66 4.33
N GLU A 136 -6.25 10.84 4.53
CA GLU A 136 -6.72 12.09 3.91
C GLU A 136 -6.52 12.08 2.39
N LEU A 137 -5.36 11.62 1.92
CA LEU A 137 -5.09 11.40 0.50
C LEU A 137 -6.12 10.44 -0.13
N THR A 138 -6.43 9.34 0.56
CA THR A 138 -7.44 8.38 0.10
C THR A 138 -8.83 9.01 0.03
N ARG A 139 -9.19 9.81 1.04
CA ARG A 139 -10.48 10.54 1.09
C ARG A 139 -10.62 11.52 -0.07
N ASP A 140 -9.54 12.27 -0.37
CA ASP A 140 -9.54 13.25 -1.46
C ASP A 140 -9.70 12.57 -2.83
N LEU A 141 -8.99 11.46 -3.05
CA LEU A 141 -9.14 10.64 -4.27
C LEU A 141 -10.54 10.04 -4.40
N MET A 142 -11.14 9.53 -3.32
CA MET A 142 -12.52 9.04 -3.33
C MET A 142 -13.51 10.16 -3.65
N ALA A 143 -13.37 11.32 -3.02
CA ALA A 143 -14.25 12.46 -3.26
C ALA A 143 -14.13 12.96 -4.70
N ARG A 144 -12.92 13.08 -5.24
CA ARG A 144 -12.72 13.49 -6.64
C ARG A 144 -13.31 12.48 -7.61
N ARG A 145 -13.12 11.18 -7.35
CA ARG A 145 -13.66 10.11 -8.19
C ARG A 145 -15.19 10.14 -8.24
N GLU A 146 -15.85 10.34 -7.09
CA GLU A 146 -17.30 10.50 -7.02
C GLU A 146 -17.77 11.73 -7.82
N GLN A 147 -17.06 12.86 -7.70
CA GLN A 147 -17.37 14.09 -8.45
C GLN A 147 -17.21 13.92 -9.97
N SER A 148 -16.21 13.14 -10.40
CA SER A 148 -15.97 12.86 -11.83
C SER A 148 -16.82 11.74 -12.39
N GLY A 149 -17.71 11.12 -11.59
CA GLY A 149 -18.58 10.02 -12.02
C GLY A 149 -17.84 8.68 -12.21
N GLY A 150 -16.63 8.54 -11.68
CA GLY A 150 -15.85 7.30 -11.76
C GLY A 150 -16.49 6.16 -10.96
N LEU A 151 -16.72 5.02 -11.58
CA LEU A 151 -17.37 3.87 -10.95
C LEU A 151 -16.44 3.13 -10.01
N THR A 152 -16.84 3.00 -8.75
CA THR A 152 -16.20 2.11 -7.76
C THR A 152 -17.24 1.17 -7.18
N ILE A 153 -17.00 -0.14 -7.29
CA ILE A 153 -17.86 -1.20 -6.77
C ILE A 153 -17.24 -1.67 -5.45
N TYR A 154 -17.84 -1.24 -4.34
CA TYR A 154 -17.48 -1.70 -3.00
C TYR A 154 -18.22 -2.98 -2.65
N ASP A 155 -17.72 -3.70 -1.64
CA ASP A 155 -18.25 -4.97 -1.15
C ASP A 155 -18.34 -6.05 -2.25
N ALA A 156 -17.40 -5.99 -3.21
CA ALA A 156 -17.21 -6.98 -4.26
C ALA A 156 -16.45 -8.19 -3.69
N ALA A 157 -17.16 -9.24 -3.32
CA ALA A 157 -16.57 -10.47 -2.80
C ALA A 157 -16.00 -11.34 -3.93
N ASN A 158 -15.08 -12.24 -3.60
CA ASN A 158 -14.57 -13.30 -4.49
C ASN A 158 -14.07 -12.80 -5.85
N VAL A 159 -13.49 -11.59 -5.89
CA VAL A 159 -12.91 -11.05 -7.13
C VAL A 159 -11.84 -12.01 -7.66
N CYS A 160 -11.95 -12.39 -8.94
CA CYS A 160 -11.01 -13.28 -9.60
C CYS A 160 -10.67 -12.78 -11.00
N PRO A 161 -9.37 -12.59 -11.34
CA PRO A 161 -8.94 -12.29 -12.70
C PRO A 161 -8.81 -13.57 -13.54
N HIS A 162 -9.28 -13.49 -14.78
CA HIS A 162 -9.28 -14.59 -15.73
C HIS A 162 -8.67 -14.16 -17.08
N GLU A 163 -8.10 -15.12 -17.81
CA GLU A 163 -7.58 -14.98 -19.18
C GLU A 163 -6.68 -13.77 -19.42
N PHE A 164 -5.98 -13.33 -18.38
CA PHE A 164 -5.10 -12.16 -18.45
C PHE A 164 -3.79 -12.40 -19.23
N ASP A 165 -3.45 -13.63 -19.53
CA ASP A 165 -2.39 -14.04 -20.45
C ASP A 165 -2.84 -14.05 -21.93
N GLY A 166 -4.16 -13.99 -22.17
CA GLY A 166 -4.81 -13.95 -23.47
C GLY A 166 -5.16 -12.55 -23.97
N ALA A 167 -6.03 -12.52 -25.00
CA ALA A 167 -6.46 -11.28 -25.64
C ALA A 167 -7.70 -10.64 -25.00
N ALA A 168 -8.47 -11.37 -24.21
CA ALA A 168 -9.77 -10.97 -23.68
C ALA A 168 -9.88 -11.22 -22.15
N PRO A 169 -9.09 -10.52 -21.33
CA PRO A 169 -9.16 -10.67 -19.89
C PRO A 169 -10.50 -10.21 -19.33
N TYR A 170 -10.90 -10.82 -18.22
CA TYR A 170 -12.11 -10.42 -17.51
C TYR A 170 -11.96 -10.67 -16.01
N LEU A 171 -12.81 -9.98 -15.23
CA LEU A 171 -12.97 -10.23 -13.80
C LEU A 171 -14.33 -10.89 -13.54
N THR A 172 -14.37 -11.79 -12.57
CA THR A 172 -15.60 -12.22 -11.91
C THR A 172 -15.62 -11.73 -10.47
N TYR A 173 -16.78 -11.43 -9.94
CA TYR A 173 -16.98 -11.08 -8.54
C TYR A 173 -18.41 -11.37 -8.11
N GLU A 174 -18.65 -11.38 -6.80
CA GLU A 174 -19.97 -11.52 -6.20
C GLU A 174 -20.34 -10.25 -5.46
N LYS A 175 -21.60 -9.80 -5.66
CA LYS A 175 -22.16 -8.70 -4.89
C LYS A 175 -23.63 -9.01 -4.57
N ASP A 176 -24.01 -8.83 -3.30
CA ASP A 176 -25.36 -9.11 -2.82
C ASP A 176 -25.83 -10.54 -3.15
N GLY A 177 -24.90 -11.51 -3.19
CA GLY A 177 -25.18 -12.90 -3.53
C GLY A 177 -25.37 -13.18 -5.03
N VAL A 178 -25.12 -12.19 -5.89
CA VAL A 178 -25.21 -12.31 -7.36
C VAL A 178 -23.81 -12.32 -7.96
N ALA A 179 -23.57 -13.25 -8.89
CA ALA A 179 -22.35 -13.31 -9.67
C ALA A 179 -22.37 -12.27 -10.80
N HIS A 180 -21.25 -11.57 -10.99
CA HIS A 180 -21.07 -10.54 -12.01
C HIS A 180 -19.80 -10.79 -12.80
N ARG A 181 -19.75 -10.24 -14.02
CA ARG A 181 -18.58 -10.28 -14.89
C ARG A 181 -18.27 -8.90 -15.46
N ILE A 182 -16.97 -8.57 -15.52
CA ILE A 182 -16.46 -7.36 -16.17
C ILE A 182 -15.46 -7.77 -17.22
N ASP A 183 -15.78 -7.61 -18.48
CA ASP A 183 -14.82 -7.73 -19.59
C ASP A 183 -13.96 -6.48 -19.67
N CYS A 184 -12.65 -6.64 -19.91
CA CYS A 184 -11.73 -5.50 -19.95
C CYS A 184 -10.60 -5.73 -20.97
N ASP A 185 -9.81 -4.68 -21.23
CA ASP A 185 -8.60 -4.81 -22.04
C ASP A 185 -7.39 -5.10 -21.15
N PHE A 186 -7.35 -4.50 -19.94
CA PHE A 186 -6.28 -4.67 -18.97
C PHE A 186 -6.82 -4.77 -17.54
N ILE A 187 -6.05 -5.44 -16.68
CA ILE A 187 -6.31 -5.59 -15.24
C ILE A 187 -5.16 -4.97 -14.47
N ALA A 188 -5.46 -4.06 -13.53
CA ALA A 188 -4.51 -3.51 -12.59
C ALA A 188 -4.77 -4.07 -11.18
N GLY A 189 -3.86 -4.89 -10.67
CA GLY A 189 -3.90 -5.43 -9.32
C GLY A 189 -3.31 -4.46 -8.31
N CYS A 190 -4.18 -3.66 -7.68
CA CYS A 190 -3.88 -2.69 -6.63
C CYS A 190 -4.37 -3.17 -5.25
N ASP A 191 -4.52 -4.48 -5.06
CA ASP A 191 -5.23 -5.16 -3.98
C ASP A 191 -4.35 -5.52 -2.77
N GLY A 192 -3.14 -4.98 -2.73
CA GLY A 192 -2.23 -5.10 -1.61
C GLY A 192 -1.59 -6.48 -1.47
N PHE A 193 -0.80 -6.66 -0.42
CA PHE A 193 0.01 -7.88 -0.23
C PHE A 193 -0.82 -9.17 -0.16
N HIS A 194 -2.00 -9.09 0.44
CA HIS A 194 -2.89 -10.24 0.64
C HIS A 194 -3.94 -10.40 -0.47
N GLY A 195 -3.89 -9.55 -1.49
CA GLY A 195 -4.83 -9.54 -2.60
C GLY A 195 -4.77 -10.79 -3.48
N VAL A 196 -5.72 -10.90 -4.41
CA VAL A 196 -5.87 -12.03 -5.32
C VAL A 196 -4.95 -11.91 -6.53
N SER A 197 -4.65 -10.69 -6.99
CA SER A 197 -3.97 -10.45 -8.26
C SER A 197 -2.64 -11.20 -8.40
N ARG A 198 -1.73 -11.05 -7.41
CA ARG A 198 -0.47 -11.81 -7.41
C ARG A 198 -0.66 -13.32 -7.28
N LYS A 199 -1.66 -13.75 -6.50
CA LYS A 199 -1.94 -15.18 -6.28
C LYS A 199 -2.52 -15.86 -7.50
N SER A 200 -3.10 -15.13 -8.44
CA SER A 200 -3.64 -15.67 -9.69
C SER A 200 -2.54 -15.96 -10.72
N VAL A 201 -1.35 -15.41 -10.51
CA VAL A 201 -0.19 -15.67 -11.38
C VAL A 201 0.37 -17.05 -11.06
N PRO A 202 0.63 -17.91 -12.08
CA PRO A 202 1.26 -19.21 -11.86
C PRO A 202 2.63 -19.09 -11.17
N GLU A 203 2.89 -19.89 -10.13
CA GLU A 203 4.13 -19.83 -9.33
C GLU A 203 5.42 -19.83 -10.18
N LYS A 204 5.43 -20.64 -11.26
CA LYS A 204 6.58 -20.72 -12.17
C LYS A 204 6.83 -19.47 -13.01
N ALA A 205 5.84 -18.57 -13.10
CA ALA A 205 5.94 -17.32 -13.88
C ALA A 205 6.35 -16.14 -13.03
N ILE A 206 6.40 -16.26 -11.70
CA ILE A 206 6.72 -15.20 -10.76
C ILE A 206 7.81 -15.65 -9.80
N ARG A 207 8.76 -14.77 -9.52
CA ARG A 207 9.78 -14.95 -8.50
C ARG A 207 9.57 -13.95 -7.37
N CYS A 208 9.52 -14.44 -6.13
CA CYS A 208 9.36 -13.59 -4.95
C CYS A 208 10.64 -13.55 -4.14
N PHE A 209 11.04 -12.36 -3.71
CA PHE A 209 12.14 -12.10 -2.79
C PHE A 209 11.55 -11.56 -1.50
N GLU A 210 11.93 -12.16 -0.37
CA GLU A 210 11.42 -11.73 0.93
C GLU A 210 12.53 -11.70 1.98
N LYS A 211 12.49 -10.67 2.84
CA LYS A 211 13.27 -10.57 4.06
C LYS A 211 12.34 -10.12 5.19
N VAL A 212 12.16 -10.97 6.19
CA VAL A 212 11.46 -10.61 7.44
C VAL A 212 12.50 -10.10 8.43
N TYR A 213 12.21 -8.99 9.10
CA TYR A 213 13.07 -8.45 10.15
C TYR A 213 12.67 -9.04 11.51
N PRO A 214 13.62 -9.29 12.43
CA PRO A 214 13.36 -9.96 13.70
C PRO A 214 12.78 -9.03 14.77
N PHE A 215 12.01 -8.01 14.35
CA PHE A 215 11.36 -7.03 15.22
C PHE A 215 10.16 -6.39 14.52
N GLY A 216 9.32 -5.78 15.32
CA GLY A 216 8.19 -4.96 14.88
C GLY A 216 8.29 -3.53 15.36
N TRP A 217 7.36 -2.70 14.91
CA TRP A 217 7.10 -1.36 15.41
C TRP A 217 5.81 -1.34 16.22
N LEU A 218 5.93 -1.05 17.50
CA LEU A 218 4.78 -0.66 18.31
C LEU A 218 4.50 0.81 18.07
N GLY A 219 3.38 1.10 17.44
CA GLY A 219 2.92 2.44 17.13
C GLY A 219 1.82 2.90 18.07
N LEU A 220 1.88 4.18 18.46
CA LEU A 220 0.87 4.86 19.27
C LEU A 220 0.44 6.14 18.59
N LEU A 221 -0.88 6.38 18.48
CA LEU A 221 -1.47 7.60 17.95
C LEU A 221 -2.24 8.30 19.07
N ALA A 222 -1.95 9.58 19.30
CA ALA A 222 -2.58 10.37 20.36
C ALA A 222 -2.83 11.81 19.90
N ASP A 223 -3.84 12.44 20.49
CA ASP A 223 -4.09 13.88 20.36
C ASP A 223 -3.16 14.63 21.32
N ALA A 224 -1.90 14.67 20.94
CA ALA A 224 -0.82 15.40 21.58
C ALA A 224 -0.06 16.18 20.53
N PRO A 225 0.41 17.42 20.84
CA PRO A 225 1.25 18.18 19.93
C PRO A 225 2.55 17.40 19.65
N PRO A 226 3.14 17.56 18.45
CA PRO A 226 4.40 16.92 18.11
C PRO A 226 5.54 17.41 19.01
N VAL A 227 6.45 16.53 19.35
CA VAL A 227 7.66 16.87 20.12
C VAL A 227 8.65 17.70 19.31
N ASN A 228 8.55 17.67 17.99
CA ASN A 228 9.31 18.46 17.05
C ASN A 228 8.49 18.73 15.80
N HIS A 229 8.78 19.83 15.09
CA HIS A 229 8.11 20.17 13.83
C HIS A 229 8.48 19.26 12.67
N GLU A 230 9.61 18.58 12.73
CA GLU A 230 10.06 17.60 11.74
C GLU A 230 10.20 16.21 12.39
N LEU A 231 10.33 15.17 11.58
CA LEU A 231 10.51 13.81 12.07
C LEU A 231 11.82 13.68 12.86
N ILE A 232 11.80 12.85 13.90
CA ILE A 232 12.99 12.42 14.64
C ILE A 232 13.13 10.91 14.52
N TYR A 233 14.23 10.46 13.93
CA TYR A 233 14.65 9.06 13.88
C TYR A 233 15.70 8.83 14.96
N ALA A 234 15.39 8.05 15.97
CA ALA A 234 16.30 7.79 17.09
C ALA A 234 16.89 6.37 17.02
N ASN A 235 18.22 6.28 16.86
CA ASN A 235 18.99 5.06 17.14
C ASN A 235 19.39 5.07 18.61
N HIS A 236 19.06 4.01 19.34
CA HIS A 236 19.38 3.89 20.76
C HIS A 236 19.71 2.43 21.11
N PRO A 237 20.60 2.14 22.10
CA PRO A 237 20.89 0.78 22.52
C PRO A 237 19.66 -0.04 22.95
N ARG A 238 18.58 0.61 23.38
CA ARG A 238 17.28 -0.03 23.68
C ARG A 238 16.42 -0.32 22.45
N GLY A 239 16.86 0.07 21.27
CA GLY A 239 16.15 -0.06 20.00
C GLY A 239 15.68 1.29 19.44
N PHE A 240 15.21 1.24 18.21
CA PHE A 240 14.74 2.39 17.43
C PHE A 240 13.52 3.08 18.04
N ALA A 241 13.43 4.40 17.84
CA ALA A 241 12.20 5.16 18.01
C ALA A 241 12.00 6.17 16.87
N LEU A 242 10.73 6.49 16.57
CA LEU A 242 10.36 7.50 15.57
C LEU A 242 9.29 8.42 16.15
N CYS A 243 9.57 9.73 16.10
CA CYS A 243 8.59 10.76 16.39
C CYS A 243 8.09 11.36 15.06
N SER A 244 6.79 11.34 14.84
CA SER A 244 6.17 11.93 13.65
C SER A 244 4.87 12.63 14.01
N MET A 245 4.58 13.72 13.29
CA MET A 245 3.32 14.43 13.42
C MET A 245 2.30 13.96 12.39
N ARG A 246 1.02 14.23 12.68
CA ARG A 246 -0.10 14.14 11.73
C ARG A 246 -0.76 15.49 11.53
N SER A 247 -0.72 16.31 12.56
CA SER A 247 -1.11 17.73 12.58
C SER A 247 -0.38 18.41 13.73
N MET A 248 -0.62 19.69 13.93
CA MET A 248 -0.09 20.44 15.08
C MET A 248 -0.65 19.97 16.44
N THR A 249 -1.70 19.18 16.44
CA THR A 249 -2.38 18.68 17.66
C THR A 249 -2.41 17.16 17.76
N ARG A 250 -1.89 16.44 16.74
CA ARG A 250 -1.93 14.96 16.67
C ARG A 250 -0.59 14.41 16.25
N SER A 251 -0.10 13.43 17.01
CA SER A 251 1.20 12.80 16.79
C SER A 251 1.12 11.29 16.73
N ARG A 252 1.99 10.70 15.93
CA ARG A 252 2.21 9.26 15.83
C ARG A 252 3.64 8.95 16.23
N TYR A 253 3.79 8.10 17.22
CA TYR A 253 5.09 7.66 17.72
C TYR A 253 5.24 6.15 17.52
N TYR A 254 6.48 5.73 17.31
CA TYR A 254 6.81 4.32 17.15
C TYR A 254 8.03 3.97 18.00
N ILE A 255 8.03 2.77 18.56
CA ILE A 255 9.18 2.16 19.19
C ILE A 255 9.38 0.75 18.64
N GLN A 256 10.64 0.38 18.45
CA GLN A 256 10.99 -1.01 18.12
C GLN A 256 10.62 -1.94 19.27
N CYS A 257 10.02 -3.09 18.96
CA CYS A 257 9.69 -4.15 19.90
C CYS A 257 9.98 -5.53 19.30
N PRO A 258 10.16 -6.59 20.11
CA PRO A 258 10.21 -7.98 19.63
C PRO A 258 8.95 -8.36 18.85
N LEU A 259 9.04 -9.35 17.95
CA LEU A 259 7.88 -9.81 17.14
C LEU A 259 6.80 -10.47 18.01
N GLU A 260 7.21 -11.11 19.10
CA GLU A 260 6.34 -11.84 20.02
C GLU A 260 5.60 -10.91 21.00
N GLU A 261 5.92 -9.61 20.99
CA GLU A 261 5.32 -8.64 21.88
C GLU A 261 3.83 -8.46 21.57
N LYS A 262 3.04 -8.24 22.63
CA LYS A 262 1.60 -8.07 22.54
C LYS A 262 1.18 -6.68 22.99
N ILE A 263 0.18 -6.12 22.32
CA ILE A 263 -0.33 -4.76 22.60
C ILE A 263 -0.85 -4.66 24.03
N GLU A 264 -1.46 -5.73 24.54
CA GLU A 264 -2.04 -5.79 25.89
C GLU A 264 -0.99 -5.58 27.01
N ASN A 265 0.28 -5.86 26.71
CA ASN A 265 1.40 -5.63 27.64
C ASN A 265 1.83 -4.16 27.71
N TRP A 266 1.28 -3.29 26.87
CA TRP A 266 1.70 -1.91 26.72
C TRP A 266 0.60 -0.94 27.12
N SER A 267 0.61 -0.49 28.38
CA SER A 267 -0.14 0.70 28.80
C SER A 267 0.43 1.96 28.09
N ASP A 268 -0.33 3.03 28.05
CA ASP A 268 0.15 4.30 27.51
C ASP A 268 1.36 4.80 28.30
N ASP A 269 1.32 4.73 29.64
CA ASP A 269 2.43 5.15 30.50
C ASP A 269 3.73 4.37 30.18
N ARG A 270 3.62 3.04 30.03
CA ARG A 270 4.78 2.21 29.66
C ARG A 270 5.35 2.62 28.29
N PHE A 271 4.49 2.92 27.33
CA PHE A 271 4.93 3.39 25.99
C PHE A 271 5.64 4.72 26.08
N TRP A 272 5.05 5.71 26.76
CA TRP A 272 5.62 7.04 26.91
C TRP A 272 6.95 7.02 27.68
N ASP A 273 7.05 6.23 28.73
CA ASP A 273 8.28 6.05 29.49
C ASP A 273 9.40 5.43 28.62
N GLU A 274 9.07 4.41 27.83
CA GLU A 274 10.03 3.78 26.95
C GLU A 274 10.46 4.70 25.80
N LEU A 275 9.53 5.48 25.25
CA LEU A 275 9.85 6.49 24.24
C LEU A 275 10.81 7.55 24.78
N ARG A 276 10.54 8.12 25.98
CA ARG A 276 11.42 9.09 26.64
C ARG A 276 12.85 8.55 26.81
N ARG A 277 13.01 7.28 27.17
CA ARG A 277 14.31 6.65 27.36
C ARG A 277 15.11 6.52 26.07
N ARG A 278 14.48 6.58 24.91
CA ARG A 278 15.13 6.45 23.60
C ARG A 278 15.38 7.79 22.91
N LEU A 279 14.92 8.89 23.48
CA LEU A 279 15.11 10.22 22.94
C LEU A 279 16.23 10.97 23.64
N PRO A 280 16.90 11.91 22.96
CA PRO A 280 17.76 12.90 23.62
C PRO A 280 16.99 13.63 24.72
N ALA A 281 17.70 14.02 25.80
CA ALA A 281 17.11 14.59 27.01
C ALA A 281 16.14 15.77 26.74
N HIS A 282 16.52 16.70 25.90
CA HIS A 282 15.70 17.88 25.58
C HIS A 282 14.39 17.51 24.86
N HIS A 283 14.38 16.47 24.00
CA HIS A 283 13.16 15.98 23.40
C HIS A 283 12.32 15.18 24.40
N ALA A 284 12.94 14.39 25.25
CA ALA A 284 12.25 13.63 26.30
C ALA A 284 11.53 14.57 27.31
N GLU A 285 12.14 15.72 27.65
CA GLU A 285 11.59 16.75 28.52
C GLU A 285 10.43 17.52 27.81
N ALA A 286 10.56 17.80 26.52
CA ALA A 286 9.55 18.51 25.75
C ALA A 286 8.34 17.61 25.35
N LEU A 287 8.44 16.28 25.52
CA LEU A 287 7.40 15.36 25.10
C LEU A 287 6.11 15.49 25.94
N ILE A 288 5.05 15.96 25.28
CA ILE A 288 3.70 16.02 25.84
C ILE A 288 3.00 14.70 25.57
N THR A 289 2.43 14.12 26.61
CA THR A 289 1.73 12.83 26.54
C THR A 289 0.22 13.01 26.61
N ALA A 290 -0.53 12.13 25.95
CA ALA A 290 -1.99 12.07 26.03
C ALA A 290 -2.45 10.60 25.92
N PRO A 291 -3.70 10.31 26.29
CA PRO A 291 -4.28 8.98 26.08
C PRO A 291 -4.22 8.60 24.59
N SER A 292 -3.83 7.36 24.32
CA SER A 292 -3.84 6.85 22.96
C SER A 292 -5.26 6.46 22.54
N PHE A 293 -5.63 6.72 21.29
CA PHE A 293 -6.85 6.18 20.70
C PHE A 293 -6.55 5.05 19.68
N GLU A 294 -5.28 4.84 19.35
CA GLU A 294 -4.84 3.70 18.54
C GLU A 294 -3.45 3.25 18.97
N LYS A 295 -3.31 1.94 19.19
CA LYS A 295 -2.01 1.26 19.30
C LYS A 295 -2.01 0.05 18.37
N SER A 296 -0.89 -0.20 17.71
CA SER A 296 -0.72 -1.35 16.81
C SER A 296 0.73 -1.82 16.79
N ILE A 297 0.94 -3.12 16.57
CA ILE A 297 2.26 -3.67 16.29
C ILE A 297 2.30 -4.12 14.84
N ALA A 298 3.26 -3.62 14.09
CA ALA A 298 3.47 -3.95 12.70
C ALA A 298 4.82 -4.67 12.53
N PRO A 299 4.85 -5.93 12.08
CA PRO A 299 6.09 -6.60 11.69
C PRO A 299 6.69 -5.92 10.45
N LEU A 300 8.02 -5.86 10.39
CA LEU A 300 8.72 -5.28 9.25
C LEU A 300 9.16 -6.38 8.28
N ARG A 301 8.98 -6.11 7.00
CA ARG A 301 9.47 -6.96 5.90
C ARG A 301 9.86 -6.15 4.68
N SER A 302 10.77 -6.70 3.89
CA SER A 302 10.97 -6.35 2.50
C SER A 302 10.41 -7.48 1.64
N PHE A 303 9.68 -7.15 0.59
CA PHE A 303 9.14 -8.12 -0.35
C PHE A 303 9.15 -7.52 -1.76
N VAL A 304 9.53 -8.31 -2.77
CA VAL A 304 9.45 -7.93 -4.19
C VAL A 304 9.02 -9.14 -5.00
N ALA A 305 8.05 -8.97 -5.88
CA ALA A 305 7.61 -9.94 -6.86
C ALA A 305 8.07 -9.52 -8.27
N GLU A 306 8.68 -10.42 -9.01
CA GLU A 306 9.20 -10.20 -10.37
C GLU A 306 8.72 -11.30 -11.33
N PRO A 307 8.30 -10.91 -12.54
CA PRO A 307 8.03 -9.55 -13.03
C PRO A 307 6.76 -8.95 -12.41
N MET A 308 6.49 -7.67 -12.69
CA MET A 308 5.27 -6.99 -12.23
C MET A 308 4.15 -6.97 -13.29
N ARG A 309 4.37 -7.59 -14.45
CA ARG A 309 3.39 -7.72 -15.53
C ARG A 309 3.29 -9.18 -16.00
N PHE A 310 2.07 -9.63 -16.22
CA PHE A 310 1.74 -10.97 -16.73
C PHE A 310 0.66 -10.82 -17.81
N GLY A 311 1.08 -10.79 -19.07
CA GLY A 311 0.18 -10.51 -20.18
C GLY A 311 -0.49 -9.16 -20.03
N ARG A 312 -1.79 -9.16 -19.70
CA ARG A 312 -2.65 -7.98 -19.48
C ARG A 312 -2.93 -7.68 -18.01
N LEU A 313 -2.35 -8.43 -17.08
CA LEU A 313 -2.39 -8.18 -15.64
C LEU A 313 -1.11 -7.45 -15.20
N PHE A 314 -1.28 -6.36 -14.46
CA PHE A 314 -0.22 -5.54 -13.88
C PHE A 314 -0.34 -5.53 -12.36
N LEU A 315 0.74 -5.79 -11.63
CA LEU A 315 0.80 -5.67 -10.18
C LEU A 315 1.30 -4.27 -9.79
N VAL A 316 0.64 -3.62 -8.84
CA VAL A 316 0.88 -2.23 -8.45
C VAL A 316 0.95 -2.11 -6.93
N GLY A 317 1.94 -1.41 -6.41
CA GLY A 317 2.11 -1.15 -4.98
C GLY A 317 2.30 -2.42 -4.16
N ASP A 318 1.63 -2.51 -3.00
CA ASP A 318 1.80 -3.64 -2.07
C ASP A 318 1.43 -5.01 -2.67
N ALA A 319 0.75 -5.06 -3.82
CA ALA A 319 0.54 -6.31 -4.56
C ALA A 319 1.86 -6.86 -5.14
N ALA A 320 2.80 -5.99 -5.48
CA ALA A 320 4.10 -6.33 -6.07
C ALA A 320 5.26 -6.23 -5.08
N HIS A 321 5.25 -5.25 -4.17
CA HIS A 321 6.38 -4.99 -3.29
C HIS A 321 5.98 -4.39 -1.93
N ILE A 322 6.75 -4.69 -0.89
CA ILE A 322 6.67 -4.07 0.43
C ILE A 322 8.08 -3.63 0.82
N VAL A 323 8.17 -2.48 1.45
CA VAL A 323 9.40 -1.97 2.04
C VAL A 323 9.19 -1.66 3.53
N PRO A 324 10.22 -1.78 4.38
CA PRO A 324 10.14 -1.31 5.75
C PRO A 324 9.74 0.16 5.79
N PRO A 325 8.92 0.58 6.75
CA PRO A 325 8.43 1.96 6.81
C PRO A 325 9.52 2.97 7.16
N THR A 326 10.70 2.54 7.60
CA THR A 326 11.83 3.38 8.00
C THR A 326 12.23 4.40 6.93
N GLY A 327 12.19 4.02 5.66
CA GLY A 327 12.52 4.92 4.55
C GLY A 327 11.35 5.78 4.04
N ALA A 328 10.15 5.62 4.60
CA ALA A 328 8.93 6.29 4.13
C ALA A 328 8.62 6.08 2.63
N LYS A 329 8.95 4.91 2.05
CA LYS A 329 8.90 4.67 0.60
C LYS A 329 7.64 3.96 0.10
N GLY A 330 6.89 3.25 0.94
CA GLY A 330 5.83 2.34 0.46
C GLY A 330 4.76 3.04 -0.39
N LEU A 331 4.16 4.11 0.09
CA LEU A 331 3.14 4.87 -0.64
C LEU A 331 3.72 5.52 -1.92
N ASN A 332 4.92 6.07 -1.81
CA ASN A 332 5.60 6.75 -2.92
C ASN A 332 6.02 5.77 -4.04
N LEU A 333 6.41 4.54 -3.68
CA LEU A 333 6.62 3.47 -4.66
C LEU A 333 5.32 3.07 -5.36
N ALA A 334 4.23 2.91 -4.62
CA ALA A 334 2.93 2.62 -5.21
C ALA A 334 2.50 3.73 -6.18
N ALA A 335 2.76 5.00 -5.84
CA ALA A 335 2.52 6.15 -6.73
C ALA A 335 3.42 6.11 -7.98
N SER A 336 4.69 5.68 -7.86
CA SER A 336 5.57 5.54 -9.04
C SER A 336 5.13 4.41 -9.98
N ASP A 337 4.66 3.28 -9.44
CA ASP A 337 4.08 2.22 -10.26
C ASP A 337 2.85 2.73 -11.03
N VAL A 338 1.99 3.49 -10.34
CA VAL A 338 0.82 4.14 -10.96
C VAL A 338 1.27 5.08 -12.08
N HIS A 339 2.33 5.86 -11.88
CA HIS A 339 2.88 6.75 -12.92
C HIS A 339 3.28 5.96 -14.17
N TYR A 340 4.08 4.91 -14.02
CA TYR A 340 4.54 4.11 -15.15
C TYR A 340 3.39 3.38 -15.86
N LEU A 341 2.47 2.78 -15.10
CA LEU A 341 1.33 2.07 -15.67
C LEU A 341 0.37 3.03 -16.37
N PHE A 342 0.03 4.16 -15.73
CA PHE A 342 -0.81 5.20 -16.32
C PHE A 342 -0.21 5.73 -17.64
N SER A 343 1.08 6.05 -17.63
CA SER A 343 1.77 6.55 -18.84
C SER A 343 1.71 5.52 -19.97
N GLY A 344 1.96 4.24 -19.69
CA GLY A 344 1.86 3.17 -20.69
C GLY A 344 0.44 2.94 -21.20
N LEU A 345 -0.57 3.04 -20.33
CA LEU A 345 -2.00 2.93 -20.72
C LEU A 345 -2.43 4.13 -21.58
N ALA A 346 -2.03 5.35 -21.19
CA ALA A 346 -2.32 6.54 -21.98
C ALA A 346 -1.68 6.47 -23.40
N GLU A 347 -0.41 6.05 -23.48
CA GLU A 347 0.27 5.80 -24.76
C GLU A 347 -0.46 4.73 -25.59
N HIS A 348 -0.92 3.65 -24.95
CA HIS A 348 -1.65 2.60 -25.65
C HIS A 348 -2.95 3.10 -26.28
N TYR A 349 -3.77 3.84 -25.52
CA TYR A 349 -5.09 4.27 -26.00
C TYR A 349 -5.04 5.49 -26.91
N HIS A 350 -4.13 6.44 -26.68
CA HIS A 350 -4.06 7.67 -27.44
C HIS A 350 -3.13 7.55 -28.64
N ASP A 351 -1.96 6.91 -28.46
CA ASP A 351 -0.92 6.83 -29.49
C ASP A 351 -0.85 5.47 -30.18
N ARG A 352 -1.63 4.48 -29.73
CA ARG A 352 -1.64 3.09 -30.22
C ARG A 352 -0.27 2.39 -30.10
N SER A 353 0.52 2.75 -29.09
CA SER A 353 1.81 2.15 -28.81
C SER A 353 1.74 1.30 -27.50
N ASN A 354 2.42 0.16 -27.52
CA ASN A 354 2.54 -0.71 -26.33
C ASN A 354 3.89 -0.53 -25.62
N ALA A 355 4.77 0.34 -26.11
CA ALA A 355 6.14 0.43 -25.61
C ALA A 355 6.20 0.71 -24.10
N GLY A 356 5.37 1.64 -23.60
CA GLY A 356 5.29 1.95 -22.16
C GLY A 356 4.76 0.77 -21.34
N LEU A 357 3.75 0.04 -21.84
CA LEU A 357 3.24 -1.17 -21.18
C LEU A 357 4.28 -2.29 -21.17
N ASP A 358 5.00 -2.48 -22.28
CA ASP A 358 6.04 -3.52 -22.39
C ASP A 358 7.23 -3.22 -21.46
N ALA A 359 7.56 -1.95 -21.26
CA ALA A 359 8.62 -1.48 -20.37
C ALA A 359 8.20 -1.39 -18.88
N TYR A 360 6.91 -1.48 -18.56
CA TYR A 360 6.38 -1.25 -17.20
C TYR A 360 7.17 -2.00 -16.12
N SER A 361 7.28 -3.32 -16.25
CA SER A 361 7.93 -4.14 -15.23
C SER A 361 9.41 -3.77 -15.03
N ALA A 362 10.12 -3.46 -16.11
CA ALA A 362 11.53 -3.09 -16.04
C ALA A 362 11.72 -1.72 -15.36
N HIS A 363 10.91 -0.72 -15.71
CA HIS A 363 10.98 0.62 -15.13
C HIS A 363 10.58 0.62 -13.66
N ALA A 364 9.45 -0.03 -13.33
CA ALA A 364 8.99 -0.12 -11.95
C ALA A 364 10.01 -0.85 -11.06
N LEU A 365 10.51 -2.03 -11.47
CA LEU A 365 11.49 -2.81 -10.71
C LEU A 365 12.82 -2.08 -10.51
N ALA A 366 13.29 -1.32 -11.50
CA ALA A 366 14.51 -0.53 -11.36
C ALA A 366 14.40 0.50 -10.22
N ARG A 367 13.21 1.12 -10.04
CA ARG A 367 12.94 2.02 -8.91
C ARG A 367 12.67 1.26 -7.61
N VAL A 368 11.90 0.19 -7.66
CA VAL A 368 11.58 -0.65 -6.50
C VAL A 368 12.87 -1.11 -5.81
N TRP A 369 13.83 -1.66 -6.54
CA TRP A 369 15.08 -2.14 -5.94
C TRP A 369 15.94 -1.02 -5.33
N LYS A 370 15.93 0.19 -5.91
CA LYS A 370 16.60 1.36 -5.30
C LYS A 370 15.96 1.73 -3.96
N ALA A 371 14.63 1.74 -3.89
CA ALA A 371 13.89 2.06 -2.67
C ALA A 371 13.95 0.94 -1.62
N VAL A 372 13.94 -0.34 -2.04
CA VAL A 372 14.18 -1.48 -1.14
C VAL A 372 15.57 -1.38 -0.52
N ARG A 373 16.61 -1.11 -1.35
CA ARG A 373 17.97 -0.87 -0.86
C ARG A 373 18.03 0.25 0.17
N PHE A 374 17.42 1.39 -0.14
CA PHE A 374 17.40 2.53 0.77
C PHE A 374 16.68 2.21 2.08
N SER A 375 15.47 1.64 2.01
CA SER A 375 14.69 1.27 3.19
C SER A 375 15.39 0.19 4.02
N TRP A 376 16.05 -0.78 3.38
CA TRP A 376 16.87 -1.79 4.05
C TRP A 376 18.06 -1.16 4.79
N TRP A 377 18.80 -0.27 4.12
CA TRP A 377 19.94 0.43 4.70
C TRP A 377 19.52 1.29 5.90
N MET A 378 18.48 2.12 5.78
CA MET A 378 17.92 2.90 6.88
C MET A 378 17.47 2.00 8.05
N THR A 379 16.85 0.87 7.74
CA THR A 379 16.41 -0.09 8.78
C THR A 379 17.60 -0.70 9.48
N THR A 380 18.62 -1.12 8.75
CA THR A 380 19.85 -1.71 9.32
C THR A 380 20.62 -0.70 10.18
N MET A 381 20.69 0.54 9.74
CA MET A 381 21.38 1.62 10.46
C MET A 381 20.66 2.05 11.74
N MET A 382 19.32 2.09 11.72
CA MET A 382 18.55 2.70 12.81
C MET A 382 18.08 1.71 13.87
N HIS A 383 18.00 0.40 13.57
CA HIS A 383 17.40 -0.58 14.48
C HIS A 383 18.45 -1.45 15.18
N ARG A 384 18.10 -1.90 16.38
CA ARG A 384 18.86 -2.92 17.12
C ARG A 384 18.42 -4.31 16.68
N PHE A 385 19.37 -5.13 16.21
CA PHE A 385 19.10 -6.52 15.87
C PHE A 385 19.41 -7.43 17.07
N PRO A 386 18.61 -8.48 17.32
CA PRO A 386 18.80 -9.35 18.49
C PRO A 386 20.17 -10.03 18.53
N ASP A 387 20.72 -10.38 17.36
CA ASP A 387 21.98 -11.11 17.22
C ASP A 387 23.21 -10.18 17.12
N THR A 388 23.03 -8.86 17.27
CA THR A 388 24.10 -7.88 17.18
C THR A 388 24.68 -7.53 18.56
N GLY A 389 25.99 -7.42 18.64
CA GLY A 389 26.72 -7.03 19.85
C GLY A 389 27.03 -5.52 19.90
N ASP A 390 27.89 -5.16 20.87
CA ASP A 390 28.34 -3.78 21.00
C ASP A 390 29.19 -3.31 19.82
N PHE A 391 29.84 -4.23 19.11
CA PHE A 391 30.57 -3.92 17.89
C PHE A 391 29.64 -3.35 16.81
N ASP A 392 28.50 -4.00 16.56
CA ASP A 392 27.53 -3.54 15.55
C ASP A 392 26.92 -2.19 15.93
N GLN A 393 26.68 -1.97 17.24
CA GLN A 393 26.24 -0.66 17.73
C GLN A 393 27.28 0.42 17.40
N LYS A 394 28.57 0.13 17.60
CA LYS A 394 29.62 1.08 17.25
C LYS A 394 29.76 1.34 15.76
N ILE A 395 29.50 0.34 14.91
CA ILE A 395 29.45 0.53 13.45
C ILE A 395 28.25 1.42 13.07
N GLN A 396 27.07 1.23 13.68
CA GLN A 396 25.92 2.09 13.45
C GLN A 396 26.20 3.55 13.87
N GLU A 397 26.78 3.76 15.04
CA GLU A 397 27.17 5.09 15.53
C GLU A 397 28.19 5.76 14.59
N ALA A 398 29.20 5.02 14.11
CA ALA A 398 30.19 5.52 13.16
C ALA A 398 29.58 5.88 11.80
N GLU A 399 28.62 5.08 11.30
CA GLU A 399 27.87 5.38 10.06
C GLU A 399 27.03 6.64 10.22
N LEU A 400 26.32 6.78 11.34
CA LEU A 400 25.53 7.96 11.66
C LEU A 400 26.39 9.21 11.81
N ASP A 401 27.55 9.10 12.47
CA ASP A 401 28.52 10.19 12.58
C ASP A 401 29.07 10.61 11.21
N TYR A 402 29.42 9.64 10.35
CA TYR A 402 29.86 9.91 8.99
C TYR A 402 28.76 10.62 8.17
N LEU A 403 27.52 10.16 8.26
CA LEU A 403 26.37 10.77 7.56
C LEU A 403 26.18 12.24 7.96
N THR A 404 26.37 12.59 9.23
CA THR A 404 26.14 13.94 9.74
C THR A 404 27.30 14.90 9.47
N HIS A 405 28.52 14.39 9.25
CA HIS A 405 29.71 15.20 9.01
C HIS A 405 30.17 15.24 7.55
N SER A 406 29.75 14.28 6.72
CA SER A 406 30.07 14.25 5.30
C SER A 406 28.92 14.84 4.45
N ARG A 407 29.16 15.99 3.81
CA ARG A 407 28.16 16.58 2.91
C ARG A 407 27.72 15.61 1.79
N ALA A 408 28.66 14.85 1.23
CA ALA A 408 28.35 13.89 0.19
C ALA A 408 27.41 12.78 0.69
N ALA A 409 27.67 12.25 1.89
CA ALA A 409 26.83 11.22 2.50
C ALA A 409 25.45 11.77 2.90
N SER A 410 25.39 12.97 3.52
CA SER A 410 24.13 13.65 3.82
C SER A 410 23.32 13.94 2.54
N THR A 411 23.97 14.37 1.44
CA THR A 411 23.29 14.61 0.16
C THR A 411 22.72 13.31 -0.40
N ALA A 412 23.48 12.21 -0.41
CA ALA A 412 22.97 10.93 -0.87
C ALA A 412 21.78 10.42 -0.03
N LEU A 413 21.81 10.62 1.29
CA LEU A 413 20.67 10.33 2.18
C LEU A 413 19.47 11.21 1.80
N ALA A 414 19.67 12.53 1.67
CA ALA A 414 18.62 13.50 1.37
C ALA A 414 17.95 13.22 0.01
N GLU A 415 18.72 12.97 -1.06
CA GLU A 415 18.21 12.63 -2.38
C GLU A 415 17.33 11.37 -2.37
N ASN A 416 17.76 10.31 -1.66
CA ASN A 416 16.95 9.12 -1.51
C ASN A 416 15.71 9.37 -0.66
N TYR A 417 15.77 10.26 0.33
CA TYR A 417 14.66 10.55 1.23
C TYR A 417 13.57 11.38 0.56
N VAL A 418 13.92 12.45 -0.15
CA VAL A 418 12.93 13.28 -0.90
C VAL A 418 12.37 12.57 -2.14
N GLY A 419 12.97 11.47 -2.54
CA GLY A 419 12.56 10.66 -3.70
C GLY A 419 13.42 10.90 -4.93
N LEU A 420 13.83 9.79 -5.54
CA LEU A 420 14.51 9.80 -6.83
C LEU A 420 13.49 10.16 -7.94
N PRO A 421 13.89 10.79 -9.05
CA PRO A 421 13.01 11.07 -10.18
C PRO A 421 12.35 9.79 -10.73
N PHE A 422 11.18 9.93 -11.38
CA PHE A 422 10.51 8.83 -12.08
C PHE A 422 11.29 8.42 -13.33
#